data_0865cb13948d0e3480be0fbfa6d9d1bb
#
_entry.id   0865cb13948d0e3480be0fbfa6d9d1bb
#
_cell.length_a   1.000
_cell.length_b   1.000
_cell.length_c   1.000
_cell.angle_alpha   90.00
_cell.angle_beta   90.00
_cell.angle_gamma   90.00
#
_symmetry.space_group_name_H-M   'P 1'
#
loop_
_entity.id
_entity.type
_entity.pdbx_description
1 polymer ?
#
loop_
_entity_poly.entity_id
_entity_poly.type
_entity_poly.pdbx_seq_one_letter_code
_entity_poly.pdbx_strand_id
1 'polypeptide(L)'
;MSGREGQELEGITLLGNQKTKYPDDYAPEVLETFENKHPDNDYFVKFNAPEFTSLCPITGQPDFATIYISYVPGERMVESKSLKLYLYSFRNHGDFHEDCMNIIMKDLIKLMDPKSVSYTHLTLP
;
A
#
# COMPACT_ATOMS: atom_id res chain seq x y z
N MET A 1 -14.77 -17.07 -4.35
CA MET A 1 -13.49 -16.76 -3.75
C MET A 1 -12.67 -18.02 -3.61
N SER A 2 -11.47 -18.01 -4.08
CA SER A 2 -10.65 -19.21 -4.14
C SER A 2 -9.71 -19.28 -2.95
N GLY A 3 -9.64 -20.41 -2.30
CA GLY A 3 -8.50 -20.82 -1.49
C GLY A 3 -8.35 -20.26 -0.08
N ARG A 4 -9.17 -19.32 0.37
CA ARG A 4 -9.05 -18.78 1.73
C ARG A 4 -10.34 -18.97 2.51
N GLU A 5 -10.20 -19.52 3.69
CA GLU A 5 -11.28 -19.68 4.64
C GLU A 5 -11.42 -18.44 5.53
N GLY A 6 -12.49 -18.37 6.31
CA GLY A 6 -12.82 -17.18 7.10
C GLY A 6 -11.73 -16.69 8.03
N GLN A 7 -10.97 -17.60 8.65
CA GLN A 7 -9.91 -17.22 9.59
C GLN A 7 -8.75 -16.50 8.89
N GLU A 8 -8.43 -16.89 7.67
CA GLU A 8 -7.37 -16.27 6.90
C GLU A 8 -7.74 -14.88 6.43
N LEU A 9 -9.02 -14.61 6.32
CA LEU A 9 -9.57 -13.32 5.92
C LEU A 9 -9.92 -12.44 7.11
N GLU A 10 -9.63 -12.90 8.33
CA GLU A 10 -9.87 -12.11 9.53
C GLU A 10 -9.07 -10.82 9.48
N GLY A 11 -9.71 -9.69 9.74
CA GLY A 11 -9.11 -8.38 9.65
C GLY A 11 -9.24 -7.73 8.27
N ILE A 12 -9.73 -8.47 7.27
CA ILE A 12 -9.99 -7.92 5.94
C ILE A 12 -11.48 -7.58 5.84
N THR A 13 -11.77 -6.29 5.71
CA THR A 13 -13.15 -5.82 5.70
C THR A 13 -13.58 -5.23 4.37
N LEU A 14 -12.64 -5.01 3.44
CA LEU A 14 -12.90 -4.28 2.20
C LEU A 14 -13.26 -5.16 1.01
N LEU A 15 -13.03 -6.47 1.11
CA LEU A 15 -13.28 -7.38 0.00
C LEU A 15 -14.76 -7.79 -0.08
N GLY A 16 -15.41 -7.38 -1.16
CA GLY A 16 -16.63 -8.00 -1.67
C GLY A 16 -17.96 -7.55 -1.10
N ASN A 17 -18.04 -7.09 0.15
CA ASN A 17 -19.32 -6.96 0.81
C ASN A 17 -19.73 -5.55 1.22
N GLN A 18 -18.84 -4.59 1.11
CA GLN A 18 -19.10 -3.24 1.57
C GLN A 18 -18.87 -2.24 0.46
N LYS A 19 -19.71 -1.22 0.46
CA LYS A 19 -19.47 -0.07 -0.41
C LYS A 19 -18.21 0.65 0.05
N THR A 20 -17.22 0.71 -0.82
CA THR A 20 -15.93 1.32 -0.50
C THR A 20 -16.06 2.83 -0.42
N LYS A 21 -15.53 3.38 0.66
CA LYS A 21 -15.40 4.81 0.85
C LYS A 21 -13.93 5.20 0.67
N TYR A 22 -13.65 6.11 -0.27
CA TYR A 22 -12.29 6.56 -0.52
C TYR A 22 -11.91 7.67 0.46
N PRO A 23 -10.73 7.57 1.11
CA PRO A 23 -10.28 8.64 2.01
C PRO A 23 -9.91 9.90 1.22
N ASP A 24 -10.15 11.06 1.84
CA ASP A 24 -9.86 12.36 1.24
C ASP A 24 -8.45 12.85 1.53
N ASP A 25 -7.76 12.29 2.51
CA ASP A 25 -6.44 12.68 2.94
C ASP A 25 -5.67 11.45 3.43
N TYR A 26 -4.38 11.63 3.67
CA TYR A 26 -3.49 10.57 4.15
C TYR A 26 -4.14 9.74 5.26
N ALA A 27 -4.26 8.45 5.01
CA ALA A 27 -5.02 7.54 5.86
C ALA A 27 -4.31 6.19 6.02
N PRO A 28 -3.24 6.11 6.81
CA PRO A 28 -2.55 4.83 7.04
C PRO A 28 -3.42 3.79 7.75
N GLU A 29 -4.46 4.23 8.47
CA GLU A 29 -5.38 3.36 9.19
C GLU A 29 -6.25 2.48 8.27
N VAL A 30 -6.32 2.76 6.98
CA VAL A 30 -7.08 1.91 6.04
C VAL A 30 -6.36 0.63 5.71
N LEU A 31 -5.05 0.55 5.96
CA LEU A 31 -4.24 -0.63 5.64
C LEU A 31 -4.68 -1.84 6.48
N GLU A 32 -4.81 -2.96 5.81
CA GLU A 32 -5.16 -4.24 6.42
C GLU A 32 -4.11 -5.29 6.07
N THR A 33 -3.97 -6.29 6.93
CA THR A 33 -3.05 -7.40 6.72
C THR A 33 -3.77 -8.74 6.87
N PHE A 34 -3.16 -9.77 6.32
CA PHE A 34 -3.60 -11.15 6.51
C PHE A 34 -2.39 -12.05 6.72
N GLU A 35 -2.64 -13.25 7.20
CA GLU A 35 -1.59 -14.20 7.53
C GLU A 35 -0.85 -14.68 6.28
N ASN A 36 0.48 -14.72 6.36
CA ASN A 36 1.31 -15.42 5.38
C ASN A 36 1.36 -16.89 5.75
N LYS A 37 0.86 -17.75 4.87
CA LYS A 37 0.86 -19.20 5.07
C LYS A 37 2.23 -19.86 4.90
N HIS A 38 3.19 -19.13 4.33
CA HIS A 38 4.50 -19.66 3.97
C HIS A 38 5.63 -18.79 4.50
N PRO A 39 5.69 -18.56 5.83
CA PRO A 39 6.70 -17.65 6.39
C PRO A 39 8.12 -18.21 6.32
N ASP A 40 8.26 -19.49 6.05
CA ASP A 40 9.55 -20.18 5.87
C ASP A 40 10.09 -20.06 4.44
N ASN A 41 9.31 -19.55 3.50
CA ASN A 41 9.75 -19.30 2.13
C ASN A 41 10.05 -17.83 1.92
N ASP A 42 11.20 -17.52 1.35
CA ASP A 42 11.57 -16.15 1.01
C ASP A 42 11.17 -15.87 -0.44
N TYR A 43 9.98 -15.37 -0.62
CA TYR A 43 9.46 -14.98 -1.92
C TYR A 43 9.15 -13.49 -1.94
N PHE A 44 9.16 -12.91 -3.14
CA PHE A 44 8.84 -11.50 -3.31
C PHE A 44 7.37 -11.30 -3.64
N VAL A 45 6.74 -10.37 -2.93
CA VAL A 45 5.46 -9.82 -3.31
C VAL A 45 5.72 -8.47 -3.94
N LYS A 46 5.21 -8.27 -5.15
CA LYS A 46 5.45 -7.04 -5.92
C LYS A 46 4.14 -6.36 -6.27
N PHE A 47 4.13 -5.05 -6.06
CA PHE A 47 3.01 -4.20 -6.47
C PHE A 47 3.50 -3.15 -7.45
N ASN A 48 2.65 -2.86 -8.42
CA ASN A 48 2.87 -1.83 -9.42
C ASN A 48 1.66 -0.91 -9.39
N ALA A 49 1.86 0.33 -8.97
CA ALA A 49 0.78 1.32 -8.84
C ALA A 49 1.03 2.49 -9.79
N PRO A 50 0.50 2.41 -11.02
CA PRO A 50 0.76 3.43 -12.04
C PRO A 50 -0.04 4.73 -11.86
N GLU A 51 -1.04 4.73 -10.99
CA GLU A 51 -1.92 5.89 -10.82
C GLU A 51 -1.59 6.73 -9.59
N PHE A 52 -0.43 6.56 -9.00
CA PHE A 52 -0.09 7.31 -7.79
C PHE A 52 -0.12 8.81 -8.07
N THR A 53 -0.75 9.56 -7.18
CA THR A 53 -0.89 11.01 -7.27
C THR A 53 -0.64 11.61 -5.91
N SER A 54 0.13 12.70 -5.88
CA SER A 54 0.26 13.59 -4.73
C SER A 54 0.20 15.02 -5.23
N LEU A 55 0.19 15.99 -4.32
CA LEU A 55 0.21 17.39 -4.71
C LEU A 55 1.62 17.97 -4.53
N CYS A 56 2.04 18.75 -5.49
CA CYS A 56 3.27 19.51 -5.34
C CYS A 56 3.14 20.47 -4.16
N PRO A 57 4.03 20.44 -3.16
CA PRO A 57 3.89 21.28 -1.97
C PRO A 57 4.10 22.77 -2.27
N ILE A 58 4.66 23.10 -3.43
CA ILE A 58 4.92 24.49 -3.84
C ILE A 58 3.75 25.04 -4.63
N THR A 59 3.26 24.30 -5.63
CA THR A 59 2.25 24.80 -6.58
C THR A 59 0.85 24.30 -6.29
N GLY A 60 0.71 23.22 -5.50
CA GLY A 60 -0.57 22.57 -5.27
C GLY A 60 -1.09 21.78 -6.46
N GLN A 61 -0.30 21.64 -7.52
CA GLN A 61 -0.72 20.88 -8.70
C GLN A 61 -0.53 19.37 -8.48
N PRO A 62 -1.37 18.55 -9.11
CA PRO A 62 -1.18 17.10 -9.04
C PRO A 62 0.11 16.65 -9.71
N ASP A 63 0.87 15.83 -9.03
CA ASP A 63 2.03 15.14 -9.55
C ASP A 63 1.74 13.65 -9.67
N PHE A 64 2.06 13.06 -10.81
CA PHE A 64 1.76 11.66 -11.12
C PHE A 64 3.04 10.83 -11.12
N ALA A 65 2.92 9.61 -10.64
CA ALA A 65 4.04 8.67 -10.65
C ALA A 65 3.54 7.22 -10.72
N THR A 66 4.41 6.33 -11.18
CA THR A 66 4.24 4.91 -10.99
C THR A 66 5.08 4.49 -9.79
N ILE A 67 4.47 3.79 -8.85
CA ILE A 67 5.16 3.28 -7.66
C ILE A 67 5.34 1.78 -7.80
N TYR A 68 6.54 1.31 -7.51
CA TYR A 68 6.89 -0.11 -7.45
C TYR A 68 7.26 -0.44 -6.02
N ILE A 69 6.57 -1.41 -5.44
CA ILE A 69 6.83 -1.90 -4.09
C ILE A 69 7.14 -3.39 -4.19
N SER A 70 8.20 -3.81 -3.54
CA SER A 70 8.59 -5.21 -3.49
C SER A 70 8.99 -5.54 -2.05
N TYR A 71 8.50 -6.65 -1.53
CA TYR A 71 8.89 -7.07 -0.18
C TYR A 71 8.90 -8.58 -0.05
N VAL A 72 9.68 -9.06 0.90
CA VAL A 72 9.67 -10.47 1.33
C VAL A 72 8.87 -10.53 2.62
N PRO A 73 7.70 -11.19 2.62
CA PRO A 73 6.84 -11.18 3.80
C PRO A 73 7.40 -12.01 4.94
N GLY A 74 7.16 -11.53 6.16
CA GLY A 74 7.32 -12.31 7.37
C GLY A 74 6.01 -13.04 7.68
N GLU A 75 5.41 -12.76 8.84
CA GLU A 75 4.18 -13.41 9.27
C GLU A 75 2.91 -12.79 8.67
N ARG A 76 2.98 -11.52 8.27
CA ARG A 76 1.82 -10.78 7.76
C ARG A 76 2.09 -10.24 6.36
N MET A 77 1.03 -10.17 5.57
CA MET A 77 1.04 -9.61 4.23
C MET A 77 0.02 -8.49 4.14
N VAL A 78 0.34 -7.45 3.37
CA VAL A 78 -0.62 -6.36 3.16
C VAL A 78 -1.70 -6.79 2.18
N GLU A 79 -2.95 -6.44 2.49
CA GLU A 79 -4.08 -6.71 1.62
C GLU A 79 -4.12 -5.68 0.49
N SER A 80 -4.27 -6.14 -0.75
CA SER A 80 -4.05 -5.33 -1.95
C SER A 80 -5.06 -4.20 -2.12
N LYS A 81 -6.33 -4.42 -1.79
CA LYS A 81 -7.35 -3.37 -1.91
C LYS A 81 -7.12 -2.27 -0.89
N SER A 82 -6.74 -2.63 0.33
CA SER A 82 -6.41 -1.65 1.36
C SER A 82 -5.16 -0.85 0.98
N LEU A 83 -4.18 -1.51 0.38
CA LEU A 83 -3.01 -0.81 -0.14
C LEU A 83 -3.39 0.20 -1.23
N LYS A 84 -4.28 -0.17 -2.13
CA LYS A 84 -4.78 0.75 -3.17
C LYS A 84 -5.46 1.97 -2.55
N LEU A 85 -6.32 1.78 -1.55
CA LEU A 85 -6.97 2.88 -0.85
C LEU A 85 -5.96 3.76 -0.12
N TYR A 86 -4.97 3.15 0.50
CA TYR A 86 -3.90 3.85 1.19
C TYR A 86 -3.11 4.74 0.21
N LEU A 87 -2.68 4.19 -0.91
CA LEU A 87 -1.94 4.95 -1.93
C LEU A 87 -2.80 6.06 -2.50
N TYR A 88 -4.09 5.80 -2.71
CA TYR A 88 -5.04 6.81 -3.18
C TYR A 88 -5.22 7.96 -2.17
N SER A 89 -5.01 7.70 -0.89
CA SER A 89 -5.14 8.73 0.16
C SER A 89 -4.12 9.85 0.03
N PHE A 90 -3.06 9.66 -0.75
CA PHE A 90 -2.05 10.70 -0.99
C PHE A 90 -2.47 11.75 -2.03
N ARG A 91 -3.58 11.57 -2.75
CA ARG A 91 -3.95 12.42 -3.88
C ARG A 91 -4.11 13.90 -3.52
N ASN A 92 -4.47 14.21 -2.28
CA ASN A 92 -4.59 15.57 -1.77
C ASN A 92 -3.48 15.92 -0.78
N HIS A 93 -2.47 15.07 -0.67
CA HIS A 93 -1.37 15.25 0.27
C HIS A 93 -0.25 16.02 -0.39
N GLY A 94 0.15 17.15 0.21
CA GLY A 94 1.17 18.03 -0.35
C GLY A 94 2.57 17.67 0.09
N ASP A 95 3.21 16.73 -0.62
CA ASP A 95 4.59 16.33 -0.40
C ASP A 95 5.24 15.95 -1.72
N PHE A 96 6.57 16.07 -1.79
CA PHE A 96 7.31 15.55 -2.92
C PHE A 96 7.24 14.03 -2.96
N HIS A 97 7.39 13.45 -4.16
CA HIS A 97 7.31 11.99 -4.33
C HIS A 97 8.34 11.24 -3.47
N GLU A 98 9.53 11.80 -3.31
CA GLU A 98 10.58 11.20 -2.48
C GLU A 98 10.14 11.09 -1.01
N ASP A 99 9.47 12.12 -0.50
CA ASP A 99 8.93 12.10 0.86
C ASP A 99 7.78 11.11 1.00
N CYS A 100 6.89 11.08 0.00
CA CYS A 100 5.81 10.10 -0.04
C CYS A 100 6.34 8.68 -0.02
N MET A 101 7.40 8.40 -0.79
CA MET A 101 8.02 7.07 -0.81
C MET A 101 8.54 6.67 0.56
N ASN A 102 9.16 7.59 1.28
CA ASN A 102 9.66 7.31 2.62
C ASN A 102 8.52 7.07 3.62
N ILE A 103 7.44 7.82 3.52
CA ILE A 103 6.25 7.64 4.36
C ILE A 103 5.66 6.25 4.11
N ILE A 104 5.48 5.88 2.84
CA ILE A 104 4.90 4.59 2.45
C ILE A 104 5.77 3.44 2.99
N MET A 105 7.08 3.53 2.82
CA MET A 105 8.00 2.51 3.30
C MET A 105 7.90 2.34 4.81
N LYS A 106 7.91 3.45 5.56
CA LYS A 106 7.81 3.41 7.02
C LYS A 106 6.49 2.80 7.48
N ASP A 107 5.39 3.17 6.83
CA ASP A 107 4.07 2.65 7.16
C ASP A 107 3.98 1.13 6.90
N LEU A 108 4.52 0.67 5.78
CA LEU A 108 4.50 -0.75 5.45
C LEU A 108 5.40 -1.57 6.37
N ILE A 109 6.57 -1.06 6.73
CA ILE A 109 7.46 -1.71 7.70
C ILE A 109 6.77 -1.85 9.05
N LYS A 110 6.16 -0.78 9.53
CA LYS A 110 5.44 -0.78 10.80
C LYS A 110 4.25 -1.73 10.78
N LEU A 111 3.56 -1.80 9.64
CA LEU A 111 2.37 -2.64 9.49
C LEU A 111 2.70 -4.12 9.48
N MET A 112 3.72 -4.53 8.72
CA MET A 112 3.97 -5.92 8.39
C MET A 112 5.21 -6.52 9.05
N ASP A 113 6.18 -5.71 9.43
CA ASP A 113 7.52 -6.17 9.81
C ASP A 113 8.09 -7.18 8.81
N PRO A 114 8.22 -6.80 7.52
CA PRO A 114 8.67 -7.72 6.47
C PRO A 114 10.15 -8.07 6.65
N LYS A 115 10.56 -9.20 6.07
CA LYS A 115 11.99 -9.59 6.08
C LYS A 115 12.84 -8.62 5.28
N SER A 116 12.31 -8.12 4.17
CA SER A 116 12.93 -7.03 3.43
C SER A 116 11.86 -6.27 2.65
N VAL A 117 12.15 -5.01 2.35
CA VAL A 117 11.26 -4.16 1.54
C VAL A 117 12.10 -3.25 0.66
N SER A 118 11.69 -3.08 -0.58
CA SER A 118 12.24 -2.07 -1.49
C SER A 118 11.10 -1.36 -2.20
N TYR A 119 11.36 -0.12 -2.58
CA TYR A 119 10.39 0.69 -3.28
C TYR A 119 11.12 1.61 -4.25
N THR A 120 10.47 1.89 -5.37
CA THR A 120 10.95 2.87 -6.35
C THR A 120 9.75 3.59 -6.93
N HIS A 121 10.00 4.73 -7.51
CA HIS A 121 8.98 5.44 -8.25
C HIS A 121 9.54 5.98 -9.56
N LEU A 122 8.65 6.14 -10.52
CA LEU A 122 8.95 6.75 -11.81
C LEU A 122 8.00 7.91 -12.00
N THR A 123 8.54 9.14 -11.93
CA THR A 123 7.75 10.34 -12.10
C THR A 123 7.43 10.53 -13.58
N LEU A 124 6.17 10.85 -13.89
CA LEU A 124 5.76 11.19 -15.24
C LEU A 124 6.12 12.65 -15.53
N PRO A 125 6.60 12.94 -16.73
CA PRO A 125 6.92 14.30 -17.14
C PRO A 125 5.69 15.20 -17.27
#